data_0931d8bd80c36cf0dd359e3a1944a388
#
_entry.id   0931d8bd80c36cf0dd359e3a1944a388
#
_cell.length_a   1.000
_cell.length_b   1.000
_cell.length_c   1.000
_cell.angle_alpha   90.00
_cell.angle_beta   90.00
_cell.angle_gamma   90.00
#
_symmetry.space_group_name_H-M   'P 1'
#
loop_
_entity.id
_entity.type
_entity.pdbx_description
1 polymer ?
#
loop_
_entity_poly.entity_id
_entity_poly.type
_entity_poly.pdbx_seq_one_letter_code
_entity_poly.pdbx_strand_id
1 'polypeptide(L)'
;MAEAGKGGAGGQGGGGGLALFTVLVADDNDVAQRLCKRVLEKAGYGVLIAADGLQAVDIALKQRPAMILMDVAMPGIDGLEAMRRIKVEMPALPIVIASAHSMASDRERFLAAGADDVLSKPFRLADLIAIVAKLAAGKK
;
A
#
# COMPACT_ATOMS: atom_id res chain seq x y z
N MET A 1 1.39 -0.77 -23.00
CA MET A 1 1.78 -0.81 -22.36
C MET A 1 2.12 -0.60 -21.79
N ALA A 2 1.57 -0.82 -22.03
CA ALA A 2 1.89 -0.73 -21.27
C ALA A 2 2.16 -0.58 -20.82
N GLU A 3 1.81 -0.72 -20.75
CA GLU A 3 2.13 -0.70 -20.04
C GLU A 3 2.59 -0.46 -19.46
N ALA A 4 2.27 -0.52 -19.88
CA ALA A 4 2.67 -0.32 -19.13
C ALA A 4 2.99 -0.16 -18.66
N GLY A 5 2.67 -0.26 -18.94
CA GLY A 5 2.98 -0.13 -18.27
C GLY A 5 3.29 -0.03 -17.92
N LYS A 6 3.22 -0.16 -17.88
CA LYS A 6 3.59 -0.23 -17.40
C LYS A 6 4.15 -0.16 -16.98
N GLY A 7 3.78 -0.10 -17.34
CA GLY A 7 4.26 -0.14 -16.83
C GLY A 7 4.67 -0.17 -16.56
N GLY A 8 4.55 -0.31 -16.73
CA GLY A 8 4.84 -0.41 -16.39
C GLY A 8 5.12 -0.55 -16.28
N ALA A 9 5.06 -0.73 -16.35
CA ALA A 9 5.29 -1.02 -16.19
C ALA A 9 5.65 -1.23 -16.21
N GLY A 10 5.60 -1.32 -16.34
CA GLY A 10 5.91 -1.62 -16.30
C GLY A 10 6.21 -1.99 -16.42
N GLY A 11 6.20 -2.25 -16.48
CA GLY A 11 6.44 -2.73 -16.49
C GLY A 11 6.70 -3.13 -16.67
N GLN A 12 6.59 -3.53 -16.66
CA GLN A 12 6.71 -4.14 -16.73
C GLN A 12 6.82 -4.71 -16.86
N GLY A 13 6.71 -4.88 -17.14
CA GLY A 13 6.53 -5.59 -17.22
C GLY A 13 6.26 -6.22 -17.48
N GLY A 14 6.20 -6.44 -17.65
CA GLY A 14 5.75 -7.23 -17.81
C GLY A 14 5.27 -7.80 -18.25
N GLY A 15 5.41 -7.63 -18.73
CA GLY A 15 4.54 -8.22 -19.54
C GLY A 15 4.03 -9.49 -19.35
N GLY A 16 4.29 -10.25 -20.03
CA GLY A 16 3.75 -11.55 -19.92
C GLY A 16 2.26 -11.67 -19.80
N GLY A 17 1.53 -10.68 -19.78
CA GLY A 17 0.10 -10.76 -19.67
C GLY A 17 -0.45 -11.10 -18.30
N LEU A 18 0.41 -11.43 -17.34
CA LEU A 18 -0.01 -11.66 -15.96
C LEU A 18 0.19 -10.38 -15.16
N ALA A 19 -0.89 -9.92 -14.56
CA ALA A 19 -0.80 -8.76 -13.70
C ALA A 19 -0.05 -9.10 -12.43
N LEU A 20 0.90 -8.27 -12.04
CA LEU A 20 1.55 -8.40 -10.75
C LEU A 20 0.56 -8.00 -9.65
N PHE A 21 0.70 -8.65 -8.50
CA PHE A 21 0.05 -8.14 -7.30
C PHE A 21 0.80 -6.85 -6.94
N THR A 22 0.16 -5.74 -7.12
CA THR A 22 0.80 -4.44 -6.97
C THR A 22 0.41 -3.78 -5.67
N VAL A 23 1.42 -3.33 -4.93
CA VAL A 23 1.25 -2.67 -3.64
C VAL A 23 1.52 -1.18 -3.82
N LEU A 24 0.60 -0.36 -3.38
CA LEU A 24 0.84 1.09 -3.28
C LEU A 24 1.41 1.36 -1.90
N VAL A 25 2.61 1.92 -1.84
CA VAL A 25 3.24 2.31 -0.59
C VAL A 25 3.11 3.82 -0.45
N ALA A 26 2.35 4.26 0.52
CA ALA A 26 2.13 5.68 0.79
C ALA A 26 2.89 6.06 2.07
N ASP A 27 3.95 6.83 1.92
CA ASP A 27 4.83 7.22 3.02
C ASP A 27 5.58 8.46 2.55
N ASP A 28 5.72 9.47 3.40
CA ASP A 28 6.41 10.70 3.03
C ASP A 28 7.92 10.62 3.18
N ASN A 29 8.44 9.53 3.76
CA ASN A 29 9.88 9.33 3.97
C ASN A 29 10.45 8.57 2.76
N ASP A 30 11.38 9.19 2.04
CA ASP A 30 11.90 8.60 0.81
C ASP A 30 12.79 7.37 1.06
N VAL A 31 13.42 7.29 2.22
CA VAL A 31 14.19 6.09 2.60
C VAL A 31 13.26 4.91 2.80
N ALA A 32 12.14 5.14 3.51
CA ALA A 32 11.14 4.10 3.72
C ALA A 32 10.52 3.66 2.40
N GLN A 33 10.23 4.61 1.50
CA GLN A 33 9.71 4.31 0.17
C GLN A 33 10.65 3.38 -0.59
N ARG A 34 11.94 3.74 -0.65
CA ARG A 34 12.92 2.95 -1.40
C ARG A 34 13.12 1.56 -0.81
N LEU A 35 13.14 1.49 0.52
CA LEU A 35 13.33 0.21 1.19
C LEU A 35 12.15 -0.73 0.93
N CYS A 36 10.94 -0.24 1.10
CA CYS A 36 9.74 -1.04 0.84
C CYS A 36 9.69 -1.48 -0.62
N LYS A 37 10.00 -0.56 -1.54
CA LYS A 37 10.00 -0.86 -2.98
C LYS A 37 10.97 -1.99 -3.28
N ARG A 38 12.21 -1.87 -2.79
CA ARG A 38 13.25 -2.88 -3.04
C ARG A 38 12.82 -4.24 -2.51
N VAL A 39 12.35 -4.28 -1.28
CA VAL A 39 12.00 -5.54 -0.62
C VAL A 39 10.82 -6.20 -1.31
N LEU A 40 9.80 -5.43 -1.64
CA LEU A 40 8.59 -5.98 -2.26
C LEU A 40 8.83 -6.40 -3.70
N GLU A 41 9.61 -5.62 -4.46
CA GLU A 41 9.94 -6.00 -5.84
C GLU A 41 10.78 -7.27 -5.86
N LYS A 42 11.72 -7.40 -4.92
CA LYS A 42 12.53 -8.60 -4.81
C LYS A 42 11.68 -9.83 -4.49
N ALA A 43 10.59 -9.62 -3.76
CA ALA A 43 9.66 -10.70 -3.42
C ALA A 43 8.66 -11.00 -4.55
N GLY A 44 8.72 -10.27 -5.66
CA GLY A 44 7.89 -10.56 -6.83
C GLY A 44 6.66 -9.67 -6.99
N TYR A 45 6.54 -8.62 -6.21
CA TYR A 45 5.37 -7.72 -6.27
C TYR A 45 5.66 -6.48 -7.09
N GLY A 46 4.64 -5.90 -7.69
CA GLY A 46 4.73 -4.57 -8.27
C GLY A 46 4.60 -3.54 -7.17
N VAL A 47 5.22 -2.37 -7.33
CA VAL A 47 5.16 -1.31 -6.31
C VAL A 47 4.89 0.04 -6.95
N LEU A 48 3.94 0.76 -6.37
CA LEU A 48 3.68 2.16 -6.67
C LEU A 48 4.00 2.96 -5.42
N ILE A 49 4.42 4.20 -5.58
CA ILE A 49 4.81 5.05 -4.45
C ILE A 49 3.97 6.32 -4.45
N ALA A 50 3.46 6.67 -3.28
CA ALA A 50 2.83 7.97 -3.03
C ALA A 50 3.56 8.64 -1.86
N ALA A 51 3.83 9.93 -1.99
CA ALA A 51 4.57 10.67 -0.97
C ALA A 51 3.65 11.40 0.02
N ASP A 52 2.36 11.45 -0.26
CA ASP A 52 1.39 12.08 0.64
C ASP A 52 0.01 11.46 0.42
N GLY A 53 -0.95 11.88 1.25
CA GLY A 53 -2.28 11.30 1.20
C GLY A 53 -3.05 11.60 -0.07
N LEU A 54 -2.91 12.82 -0.62
CA LEU A 54 -3.60 13.16 -1.87
C LEU A 54 -3.05 12.37 -3.04
N GLN A 55 -1.73 12.18 -3.10
CA GLN A 55 -1.13 11.32 -4.11
C GLN A 55 -1.63 9.89 -3.97
N ALA A 56 -1.75 9.41 -2.73
CA ALA A 56 -2.23 8.04 -2.49
C ALA A 56 -3.65 7.85 -3.03
N VAL A 57 -4.53 8.82 -2.77
CA VAL A 57 -5.90 8.76 -3.30
C VAL A 57 -5.89 8.76 -4.83
N ASP A 58 -5.15 9.67 -5.44
CA ASP A 58 -5.09 9.81 -6.89
C ASP A 58 -4.56 8.53 -7.54
N ILE A 59 -3.45 8.01 -7.04
CA ILE A 59 -2.84 6.80 -7.59
C ILE A 59 -3.75 5.60 -7.39
N ALA A 60 -4.37 5.46 -6.22
CA ALA A 60 -5.26 4.33 -5.95
C ALA A 60 -6.43 4.31 -6.92
N LEU A 61 -7.05 5.45 -7.17
CA LEU A 61 -8.22 5.51 -8.04
C LEU A 61 -7.86 5.32 -9.51
N LYS A 62 -6.70 5.79 -9.93
CA LYS A 62 -6.27 5.69 -11.35
C LYS A 62 -5.61 4.37 -11.66
N GLN A 63 -4.75 3.88 -10.78
CA GLN A 63 -3.93 2.70 -11.05
C GLN A 63 -4.46 1.41 -10.43
N ARG A 64 -5.39 1.54 -9.49
CA ARG A 64 -6.10 0.42 -8.88
C ARG A 64 -5.16 -0.68 -8.39
N PRO A 65 -4.30 -0.37 -7.41
CA PRO A 65 -3.40 -1.39 -6.86
C PRO A 65 -4.18 -2.50 -6.17
N ALA A 66 -3.51 -3.61 -5.90
CA ALA A 66 -4.14 -4.75 -5.23
C ALA A 66 -4.20 -4.59 -3.72
N MET A 67 -3.33 -3.75 -3.14
CA MET A 67 -3.42 -3.36 -1.72
C MET A 67 -2.64 -2.07 -1.51
N ILE A 68 -2.87 -1.44 -0.37
CA ILE A 68 -2.14 -0.24 0.02
C ILE A 68 -1.50 -0.45 1.38
N LEU A 69 -0.23 -0.06 1.50
CA LEU A 69 0.43 0.13 2.79
C LEU A 69 0.44 1.63 3.04
N MET A 70 -0.32 2.10 4.02
CA MET A 70 -0.61 3.50 4.24
C MET A 70 -0.06 4.00 5.56
N ASP A 71 0.89 4.92 5.52
CA ASP A 71 1.35 5.60 6.72
C ASP A 71 0.26 6.56 7.20
N VAL A 72 0.10 6.67 8.52
CA VAL A 72 -0.87 7.61 9.09
C VAL A 72 -0.35 9.04 9.00
N ALA A 73 0.90 9.26 9.39
CA ALA A 73 1.46 10.60 9.50
C ALA A 73 2.06 11.05 8.17
N MET A 74 1.27 11.79 7.41
CA MET A 74 1.71 12.35 6.12
C MET A 74 1.25 13.80 6.03
N PRO A 75 1.95 14.64 5.26
CA PRO A 75 1.52 16.03 5.08
C PRO A 75 0.21 16.11 4.31
N GLY A 76 -0.53 17.17 4.53
CA GLY A 76 -1.83 17.37 3.92
C GLY A 76 -2.88 16.53 4.63
N ILE A 77 -3.58 15.68 3.91
CA ILE A 77 -4.50 14.74 4.56
C ILE A 77 -3.70 13.58 5.11
N ASP A 78 -4.07 13.09 6.30
CA ASP A 78 -3.38 11.96 6.89
C ASP A 78 -3.84 10.64 6.25
N GLY A 79 -3.17 9.53 6.64
CA GLY A 79 -3.46 8.23 6.05
C GLY A 79 -4.87 7.73 6.32
N LEU A 80 -5.47 8.08 7.45
CA LEU A 80 -6.84 7.65 7.75
C LEU A 80 -7.85 8.35 6.86
N GLU A 81 -7.67 9.65 6.63
CA GLU A 81 -8.53 10.38 5.71
C GLU A 81 -8.36 9.89 4.28
N ALA A 82 -7.11 9.64 3.85
CA ALA A 82 -6.85 9.09 2.53
C ALA A 82 -7.54 7.73 2.37
N MET A 83 -7.41 6.87 3.38
CA MET A 83 -8.06 5.55 3.37
C MET A 83 -9.57 5.70 3.23
N ARG A 84 -10.16 6.60 4.00
CA ARG A 84 -11.60 6.81 3.96
C ARG A 84 -12.06 7.19 2.55
N ARG A 85 -11.35 8.12 1.92
CA ARG A 85 -11.68 8.56 0.55
C ARG A 85 -11.54 7.43 -0.46
N ILE A 86 -10.50 6.63 -0.32
CA ILE A 86 -10.26 5.51 -1.24
C ILE A 86 -11.34 4.45 -1.05
N LYS A 87 -11.70 4.13 0.18
CA LYS A 87 -12.69 3.08 0.48
C LYS A 87 -14.10 3.45 0.00
N VAL A 88 -14.40 4.72 -0.15
CA VAL A 88 -15.68 5.15 -0.75
C VAL A 88 -15.80 4.59 -2.19
N GLU A 89 -14.72 4.65 -2.95
CA GLU A 89 -14.70 4.21 -4.35
C GLU A 89 -14.32 2.74 -4.49
N MET A 90 -13.50 2.23 -3.58
CA MET A 90 -12.95 0.89 -3.65
C MET A 90 -13.07 0.19 -2.28
N PRO A 91 -14.31 -0.13 -1.85
CA PRO A 91 -14.53 -0.64 -0.49
C PRO A 91 -13.86 -1.99 -0.22
N ALA A 92 -13.58 -2.78 -1.25
CA ALA A 92 -12.96 -4.09 -1.08
C ALA A 92 -11.43 -4.05 -1.14
N LEU A 93 -10.83 -2.89 -1.42
CA LEU A 93 -9.38 -2.78 -1.53
C LEU A 93 -8.73 -2.93 -0.15
N PRO A 94 -7.84 -3.91 0.06
CA PRO A 94 -7.17 -4.04 1.35
C PRO A 94 -6.25 -2.87 1.61
N ILE A 95 -6.38 -2.26 2.77
CA ILE A 95 -5.51 -1.17 3.22
C ILE A 95 -4.94 -1.53 4.58
N VAL A 96 -3.62 -1.60 4.66
CA VAL A 96 -2.88 -1.83 5.90
C VAL A 96 -2.35 -0.49 6.37
N ILE A 97 -2.69 -0.11 7.59
CA ILE A 97 -2.17 1.12 8.20
C ILE A 97 -0.83 0.82 8.85
N ALA A 98 0.18 1.64 8.54
CA ALA A 98 1.48 1.59 9.20
C ALA A 98 1.57 2.78 10.14
N SER A 99 1.86 2.55 11.42
CA SER A 99 1.87 3.63 12.41
C SER A 99 2.88 3.38 13.51
N ALA A 100 3.53 4.46 13.93
CA ALA A 100 4.38 4.44 15.13
C ALA A 100 3.54 4.40 16.40
N HIS A 101 2.27 4.74 16.30
CA HIS A 101 1.32 4.70 17.42
C HIS A 101 0.45 3.45 17.25
N SER A 102 0.83 2.38 17.93
CA SER A 102 0.21 1.08 17.72
C SER A 102 -0.10 0.34 19.01
N MET A 103 -0.48 1.07 20.05
CA MET A 103 -1.04 0.46 21.24
C MET A 103 -2.38 -0.18 20.88
N ALA A 104 -2.89 -1.03 21.75
CA ALA A 104 -4.14 -1.75 21.48
C ALA A 104 -5.29 -0.82 21.11
N SER A 105 -5.41 0.32 21.80
CA SER A 105 -6.47 1.29 21.51
C SER A 105 -6.30 1.95 20.14
N ASP A 106 -5.06 2.22 19.74
CA ASP A 106 -4.79 2.78 18.40
C ASP A 106 -5.15 1.77 17.31
N ARG A 107 -4.76 0.52 17.52
CA ARG A 107 -5.08 -0.55 16.59
C ARG A 107 -6.58 -0.69 16.40
N GLU A 108 -7.32 -0.71 17.52
CA GLU A 108 -8.78 -0.79 17.47
C GLU A 108 -9.39 0.38 16.71
N ARG A 109 -8.87 1.58 16.94
CA ARG A 109 -9.34 2.79 16.27
C ARG A 109 -9.11 2.71 14.76
N PHE A 110 -7.93 2.25 14.35
CA PHE A 110 -7.61 2.12 12.92
C PHE A 110 -8.51 1.08 12.25
N LEU A 111 -8.69 -0.06 12.90
CA LEU A 111 -9.55 -1.10 12.35
C LEU A 111 -11.01 -0.64 12.27
N ALA A 112 -11.47 0.08 13.29
CA ALA A 112 -12.83 0.64 13.29
C ALA A 112 -13.02 1.68 12.19
N ALA A 113 -11.95 2.37 11.81
CA ALA A 113 -12.00 3.36 10.74
C ALA A 113 -11.99 2.73 9.33
N GLY A 114 -11.75 1.42 9.24
CA GLY A 114 -11.82 0.70 7.97
C GLY A 114 -10.54 0.01 7.54
N ALA A 115 -9.47 0.08 8.32
CA ALA A 115 -8.23 -0.60 7.97
C ALA A 115 -8.42 -2.11 8.02
N ASP A 116 -7.81 -2.80 7.09
CA ASP A 116 -7.89 -4.27 7.05
C ASP A 116 -6.87 -4.91 7.97
N ASP A 117 -5.78 -4.21 8.26
CA ASP A 117 -4.78 -4.64 9.22
C ASP A 117 -3.93 -3.43 9.63
N VAL A 118 -3.09 -3.64 10.64
CA VAL A 118 -2.23 -2.58 11.17
C VAL A 118 -0.82 -3.14 11.35
N LEU A 119 0.18 -2.40 10.90
CA LEU A 119 1.59 -2.78 11.02
C LEU A 119 2.28 -1.72 11.87
N SER A 120 2.84 -2.13 13.01
CA SER A 120 3.50 -1.23 13.95
C SER A 120 4.88 -0.80 13.43
N LYS A 121 5.18 0.47 13.51
CA LYS A 121 6.52 0.98 13.19
C LYS A 121 7.37 1.08 14.45
N PRO A 122 8.65 0.75 14.41
CA PRO A 122 9.32 0.16 13.25
C PRO A 122 8.92 -1.30 13.08
N PHE A 123 8.72 -1.73 11.85
CA PHE A 123 8.41 -3.13 11.58
C PHE A 123 9.61 -3.80 10.92
N ARG A 124 9.68 -5.12 11.05
CA ARG A 124 10.72 -5.90 10.36
C ARG A 124 10.29 -6.13 8.92
N LEU A 125 11.27 -6.23 8.02
CA LEU A 125 10.97 -6.51 6.62
C LEU A 125 10.23 -7.84 6.46
N ALA A 126 10.53 -8.81 7.30
CA ALA A 126 9.81 -10.08 7.30
C ALA A 126 8.32 -9.89 7.62
N ASP A 127 7.99 -8.96 8.51
CA ASP A 127 6.59 -8.66 8.85
C ASP A 127 5.86 -8.02 7.68
N LEU A 128 6.53 -7.14 6.96
CA LEU A 128 5.98 -6.52 5.76
C LEU A 128 5.68 -7.57 4.69
N ILE A 129 6.65 -8.43 4.41
CA ILE A 129 6.48 -9.49 3.42
C ILE A 129 5.36 -10.44 3.84
N ALA A 130 5.29 -10.79 5.12
CA ALA A 130 4.27 -11.71 5.61
C ALA A 130 2.86 -11.15 5.42
N ILE A 131 2.66 -9.87 5.72
CA ILE A 131 1.33 -9.28 5.60
C ILE A 131 0.92 -9.11 4.13
N VAL A 132 1.86 -8.78 3.26
CA VAL A 132 1.58 -8.69 1.83
C VAL A 132 1.26 -10.08 1.27
N ALA A 133 2.03 -11.09 1.65
CA ALA A 133 1.80 -12.46 1.19
C ALA A 133 0.43 -12.99 1.65
N LYS A 134 0.04 -12.67 2.88
CA LYS A 134 -1.26 -13.05 3.41
C LYS A 134 -2.40 -12.46 2.59
N LEU A 135 -2.31 -11.18 2.25
CA LEU A 135 -3.33 -10.51 1.47
C LEU A 135 -3.32 -10.95 0.01
N ALA A 136 -2.13 -11.20 -0.55
CA ALA A 136 -2.01 -11.71 -1.90
C ALA A 136 -2.62 -13.11 -2.03
N ALA A 137 -2.42 -13.96 -1.02
CA ALA A 137 -2.97 -15.32 -1.02
C ALA A 137 -4.50 -15.31 -0.92
N GLY A 138 -5.07 -14.33 -0.23
CA GLY A 138 -6.52 -14.19 -0.13
C GLY A 138 -7.17 -13.58 -1.36
N LYS A 139 -6.38 -13.12 -2.31
CA LYS A 139 -6.89 -12.48 -3.52
C LYS A 139 -7.11 -13.52 -4.60
N LYS A 140 -8.32 -13.70 -5.04
CA LYS A 140 -8.65 -14.71 -6.04
C LYS A 140 -9.06 -14.10 -7.36
#